data_a0425228f3f6ad2e1d99acc88881a336
#
_entry.id   a0425228f3f6ad2e1d99acc88881a336
#
_cell.length_a   1.000
_cell.length_b   1.000
_cell.length_c   1.000
_cell.angle_alpha   90.00
_cell.angle_beta   90.00
_cell.angle_gamma   90.00
#
_symmetry.space_group_name_H-M   'P 1'
#
loop_
_entity.id
_entity.type
_entity.pdbx_description
1 polymer ?
#
loop_
_entity_poly.entity_id
_entity_poly.type
_entity_poly.pdbx_seq_one_letter_code
_entity_poly.pdbx_strand_id
1 'polypeptide(L)'
;MNYLDKLLQGAEVEWMPLGEVADYEQPTKYLVKTNNYNDNFQTPVLTAGKTFILGYTDETDGIYKASENPVIIFDDFTTANKWVDFDFKAKSSAMKMITSKDESKALLKYIYYWLNTLPSGLVEGDHKRQWISSYANLQIPI
;
A
#
# COMPACT_ATOMS: atom_id res chain seq x y z
N MET A 1 -11.52 6.03 -28.28
CA MET A 1 -11.13 4.78 -27.61
C MET A 1 -9.76 5.00 -26.95
N ASN A 2 -9.67 4.79 -25.66
CA ASN A 2 -8.40 4.95 -24.96
C ASN A 2 -7.55 3.67 -25.07
N TYR A 3 -6.33 3.75 -24.56
CA TYR A 3 -5.39 2.63 -24.64
C TYR A 3 -5.91 1.36 -23.92
N LEU A 4 -6.58 1.56 -22.78
CA LEU A 4 -7.13 0.46 -22.00
C LEU A 4 -8.22 -0.28 -22.79
N ASP A 5 -9.13 0.46 -23.42
CA ASP A 5 -10.20 -0.16 -24.23
C ASP A 5 -9.61 -0.98 -25.37
N LYS A 6 -8.55 -0.47 -25.98
CA LYS A 6 -7.88 -1.18 -27.06
C LYS A 6 -7.25 -2.49 -26.59
N LEU A 7 -6.61 -2.47 -25.42
CA LEU A 7 -6.01 -3.66 -24.85
C LEU A 7 -7.04 -4.71 -24.45
N LEU A 8 -8.20 -4.27 -23.95
CA LEU A 8 -9.26 -5.17 -23.53
C LEU A 8 -10.04 -5.77 -24.69
N GLN A 9 -9.91 -5.20 -25.90
CA GLN A 9 -10.51 -5.70 -27.13
C GLN A 9 -12.02 -5.96 -27.00
N GLY A 10 -12.72 -5.01 -26.35
CA GLY A 10 -14.16 -5.13 -26.17
C GLY A 10 -14.60 -5.91 -24.94
N ALA A 11 -13.68 -6.39 -24.11
CA ALA A 11 -14.05 -6.99 -22.84
C ALA A 11 -14.78 -5.96 -21.97
N GLU A 12 -15.81 -6.41 -21.27
CA GLU A 12 -16.54 -5.53 -20.37
C GLU A 12 -15.68 -5.12 -19.19
N VAL A 13 -15.75 -3.83 -18.86
CA VAL A 13 -15.03 -3.25 -17.73
C VAL A 13 -16.04 -2.58 -16.83
N GLU A 14 -16.03 -2.96 -15.57
CA GLU A 14 -16.84 -2.33 -14.55
C GLU A 14 -15.96 -1.39 -13.73
N TRP A 15 -16.39 -0.13 -13.60
CA TRP A 15 -15.69 0.85 -12.79
C TRP A 15 -16.23 0.80 -11.36
N MET A 16 -15.36 0.53 -10.41
CA MET A 16 -15.73 0.38 -9.01
C MET A 16 -14.89 1.29 -8.14
N PRO A 17 -15.44 1.80 -7.02
CA PRO A 17 -14.59 2.51 -6.05
C PRO A 17 -13.45 1.61 -5.58
N LEU A 18 -12.25 2.18 -5.50
CA LEU A 18 -11.07 1.44 -5.07
C LEU A 18 -11.30 0.75 -3.72
N GLY A 19 -11.98 1.42 -2.81
CA GLY A 19 -12.30 0.87 -1.48
C GLY A 19 -13.20 -0.35 -1.49
N GLU A 20 -13.86 -0.66 -2.61
CA GLU A 20 -14.65 -1.87 -2.74
C GLU A 20 -13.84 -3.09 -3.15
N VAL A 21 -12.68 -2.89 -3.78
CA VAL A 21 -11.82 -3.98 -4.24
C VAL A 21 -10.52 -4.07 -3.44
N ALA A 22 -10.14 -3.02 -2.75
CA ALA A 22 -8.94 -2.98 -1.92
C ALA A 22 -9.31 -2.71 -0.47
N ASP A 23 -8.65 -3.42 0.42
CA ASP A 23 -8.81 -3.23 1.86
C ASP A 23 -7.55 -2.53 2.40
N TYR A 24 -7.68 -1.92 3.58
CA TYR A 24 -6.52 -1.34 4.24
C TYR A 24 -6.45 -1.76 5.69
N GLU A 25 -5.24 -1.80 6.22
CA GLU A 25 -5.00 -2.06 7.64
C GLU A 25 -4.03 -1.03 8.17
N GLN A 26 -4.31 -0.50 9.35
CA GLN A 26 -3.36 0.31 10.09
C GLN A 26 -2.24 -0.59 10.62
N PRO A 27 -0.98 -0.14 10.64
CA PRO A 27 0.12 -0.99 11.07
C PRO A 27 0.26 -1.12 12.59
N THR A 28 -0.79 -0.89 13.33
CA THR A 28 -0.78 -0.83 14.80
C THR A 28 -0.18 -2.09 15.43
N LYS A 29 -0.51 -3.26 14.88
CA LYS A 29 0.00 -4.54 15.39
C LYS A 29 1.47 -4.76 15.08
N TYR A 30 2.03 -4.00 14.14
CA TYR A 30 3.36 -4.22 13.59
C TYR A 30 4.33 -3.09 13.92
N LEU A 31 3.93 -2.16 14.76
CA LEU A 31 4.79 -1.04 15.15
C LEU A 31 5.94 -1.52 16.02
N VAL A 32 7.13 -0.98 15.78
CA VAL A 32 8.28 -1.24 16.65
C VAL A 32 8.07 -0.59 18.01
N LYS A 33 8.56 -1.27 19.03
CA LYS A 33 8.49 -0.78 20.43
C LYS A 33 9.67 0.10 20.80
N THR A 34 10.82 -0.10 20.13
CA THR A 34 12.04 0.65 20.38
C THR A 34 12.63 1.13 19.07
N ASN A 35 13.53 2.10 19.13
CA ASN A 35 14.30 2.56 17.99
C ASN A 35 15.75 2.04 18.01
N ASN A 36 15.97 0.93 18.67
CA ASN A 36 17.28 0.31 18.80
C ASN A 36 17.61 -0.53 17.57
N TYR A 37 17.96 0.15 16.49
CA TYR A 37 18.23 -0.50 15.21
C TYR A 37 19.70 -0.86 15.06
N ASN A 38 19.95 -1.97 14.32
CA ASN A 38 21.32 -2.40 14.03
C ASN A 38 21.31 -3.13 12.69
N ASP A 39 22.29 -2.86 11.84
CA ASP A 39 22.38 -3.47 10.50
C ASP A 39 22.53 -4.99 10.56
N ASN A 40 22.94 -5.54 11.69
CA ASN A 40 23.07 -6.98 11.88
C ASN A 40 21.75 -7.65 12.29
N PHE A 41 20.73 -6.87 12.63
CA PHE A 41 19.40 -7.42 12.92
C PHE A 41 18.69 -7.79 11.63
N GLN A 42 17.70 -8.68 11.72
CA GLN A 42 17.13 -9.33 10.55
C GLN A 42 15.88 -8.68 9.97
N THR A 43 15.08 -8.03 10.79
CA THR A 43 13.77 -7.55 10.37
C THR A 43 13.80 -6.09 10.00
N PRO A 44 13.53 -5.74 8.72
CA PRO A 44 13.49 -4.34 8.32
C PRO A 44 12.33 -3.61 8.97
N VAL A 45 12.57 -2.34 9.31
CA VAL A 45 11.56 -1.42 9.84
C VAL A 45 11.27 -0.41 8.75
N LEU A 46 10.02 -0.38 8.28
CA LEU A 46 9.62 0.45 7.17
C LEU A 46 9.00 1.76 7.63
N THR A 47 9.25 2.79 6.85
CA THR A 47 8.54 4.07 6.94
C THR A 47 7.81 4.35 5.65
N ALA A 48 6.85 5.25 5.70
CA ALA A 48 6.14 5.69 4.51
C ALA A 48 6.90 6.79 3.75
N GLY A 49 7.98 7.32 4.31
CA GLY A 49 8.73 8.42 3.72
C GLY A 49 9.76 8.01 2.68
N LYS A 50 10.59 8.97 2.29
CA LYS A 50 11.65 8.75 1.30
C LYS A 50 12.65 7.70 1.72
N THR A 51 12.95 7.62 3.02
CA THR A 51 13.79 6.57 3.57
C THR A 51 12.90 5.37 3.85
N PHE A 52 12.70 4.54 2.84
CA PHE A 52 11.75 3.43 2.91
C PHE A 52 12.11 2.44 4.02
N ILE A 53 13.37 1.99 4.06
CA ILE A 53 13.86 1.13 5.13
C ILE A 53 14.62 2.02 6.12
N LEU A 54 14.03 2.21 7.31
CA LEU A 54 14.63 3.06 8.34
C LEU A 54 15.81 2.39 9.03
N GLY A 55 15.72 1.08 9.22
CA GLY A 55 16.73 0.29 9.90
C GLY A 55 16.24 -1.13 10.08
N TYR A 56 16.92 -1.90 10.92
CA TYR A 56 16.57 -3.29 11.21
C TYR A 56 16.44 -3.49 12.70
N THR A 57 15.47 -4.30 13.12
CA THR A 57 15.18 -4.58 14.52
C THR A 57 15.37 -6.05 14.83
N ASP A 58 15.64 -6.37 16.09
CA ASP A 58 15.67 -7.73 16.61
C ASP A 58 14.35 -8.14 17.29
N GLU A 59 13.35 -7.28 17.27
CA GLU A 59 12.04 -7.62 17.80
C GLU A 59 11.45 -8.79 17.01
N THR A 60 10.90 -9.76 17.73
CA THR A 60 10.43 -11.01 17.11
C THR A 60 8.91 -11.13 17.08
N ASP A 61 8.20 -10.24 17.77
CA ASP A 61 6.73 -10.21 17.77
C ASP A 61 6.22 -9.11 16.86
N GLY A 62 4.97 -9.22 16.45
CA GLY A 62 4.33 -8.19 15.62
C GLY A 62 5.02 -7.96 14.28
N ILE A 63 5.49 -9.01 13.63
CA ILE A 63 6.09 -8.95 12.31
C ILE A 63 5.01 -9.25 11.26
N TYR A 64 4.87 -8.37 10.26
CA TYR A 64 3.97 -8.64 9.16
C TYR A 64 4.65 -9.57 8.15
N LYS A 65 4.00 -10.70 7.84
CA LYS A 65 4.55 -11.73 6.98
C LYS A 65 4.25 -11.47 5.50
N ALA A 66 4.83 -10.41 4.96
CA ALA A 66 4.63 -10.06 3.56
C ALA A 66 5.27 -11.07 2.60
N SER A 67 6.20 -11.90 3.08
CA SER A 67 6.74 -12.99 2.29
C SER A 67 5.66 -14.03 1.95
N GLU A 68 4.63 -14.15 2.78
CA GLU A 68 3.49 -15.04 2.55
C GLU A 68 2.32 -14.30 1.92
N ASN A 69 2.11 -13.04 2.29
CA ASN A 69 1.02 -12.20 1.82
C ASN A 69 1.54 -10.82 1.45
N PRO A 70 1.97 -10.60 0.21
CA PRO A 70 2.46 -9.29 -0.22
C PRO A 70 1.46 -8.17 0.05
N VAL A 71 1.97 -6.97 0.26
CA VAL A 71 1.17 -5.82 0.65
C VAL A 71 1.69 -4.58 -0.08
N ILE A 72 0.80 -3.62 -0.30
CA ILE A 72 1.18 -2.29 -0.79
C ILE A 72 1.28 -1.37 0.42
N ILE A 73 2.43 -0.74 0.61
CA ILE A 73 2.62 0.29 1.61
C ILE A 73 2.23 1.62 0.97
N PHE A 74 1.28 2.31 1.57
CA PHE A 74 0.72 3.56 1.07
C PHE A 74 0.94 4.67 2.09
N ASP A 75 1.61 5.74 1.67
CA ASP A 75 1.77 6.92 2.53
C ASP A 75 0.48 7.72 2.49
N ASP A 76 -0.19 7.80 3.63
CA ASP A 76 -1.51 8.41 3.75
C ASP A 76 -1.48 9.93 3.55
N PHE A 77 -0.32 10.56 3.55
CA PHE A 77 -0.19 12.01 3.37
C PHE A 77 0.35 12.39 1.99
N THR A 78 1.33 11.66 1.48
CA THR A 78 1.96 11.98 0.19
C THR A 78 1.42 11.13 -0.96
N THR A 79 0.68 10.06 -0.66
CA THR A 79 0.14 9.07 -1.59
C THR A 79 1.20 8.23 -2.30
N ALA A 80 2.46 8.32 -1.89
CA ALA A 80 3.50 7.44 -2.38
C ALA A 80 3.18 5.99 -1.97
N ASN A 81 3.48 5.04 -2.83
CA ASN A 81 3.18 3.65 -2.54
C ASN A 81 4.32 2.74 -3.01
N LYS A 82 4.47 1.59 -2.34
CA LYS A 82 5.49 0.61 -2.66
C LYS A 82 4.97 -0.80 -2.47
N TRP A 83 5.37 -1.69 -3.37
CA TRP A 83 5.11 -3.12 -3.25
C TRP A 83 6.09 -3.74 -2.26
N VAL A 84 5.58 -4.51 -1.30
CA VAL A 84 6.42 -5.18 -0.29
C VAL A 84 6.07 -6.66 -0.23
N ASP A 85 7.07 -7.51 -0.41
CA ASP A 85 6.94 -8.96 -0.37
C ASP A 85 7.93 -9.61 0.59
N PHE A 86 8.48 -8.84 1.52
CA PHE A 86 9.39 -9.33 2.57
C PHE A 86 8.83 -8.94 3.94
N ASP A 87 9.13 -9.77 4.95
CA ASP A 87 8.64 -9.54 6.31
C ASP A 87 9.21 -8.25 6.89
N PHE A 88 8.37 -7.53 7.66
CA PHE A 88 8.78 -6.22 8.18
C PHE A 88 8.00 -5.84 9.43
N LYS A 89 8.51 -4.81 10.11
CA LYS A 89 7.76 -4.05 11.12
C LYS A 89 7.64 -2.60 10.65
N ALA A 90 6.77 -1.86 11.30
CA ALA A 90 6.45 -0.49 10.87
C ALA A 90 6.88 0.53 11.93
N LYS A 91 7.23 1.73 11.48
CA LYS A 91 7.63 2.82 12.37
C LYS A 91 6.45 3.69 12.77
N SER A 92 5.51 3.93 11.87
CA SER A 92 4.51 4.98 12.05
C SER A 92 3.13 4.57 11.54
N SER A 93 2.09 5.09 12.18
CA SER A 93 0.71 4.89 11.75
C SER A 93 0.31 5.72 10.53
N ALA A 94 1.19 6.58 10.02
CA ALA A 94 0.95 7.32 8.78
C ALA A 94 0.97 6.43 7.55
N MET A 95 1.35 5.18 7.71
CA MET A 95 1.46 4.19 6.65
C MET A 95 0.22 3.31 6.66
N LYS A 96 -0.43 3.18 5.50
CA LYS A 96 -1.52 2.22 5.31
C LYS A 96 -0.96 0.98 4.64
N MET A 97 -1.52 -0.17 4.99
CA MET A 97 -1.19 -1.46 4.39
C MET A 97 -2.37 -1.89 3.53
N ILE A 98 -2.18 -1.94 2.22
CA ILE A 98 -3.25 -2.17 1.26
C ILE A 98 -3.18 -3.60 0.73
N THR A 99 -4.31 -4.30 0.77
CA THR A 99 -4.45 -5.65 0.22
C THR A 99 -5.68 -5.72 -0.67
N SER A 100 -5.81 -6.77 -1.46
CA SER A 100 -7.02 -6.98 -2.24
C SER A 100 -8.09 -7.64 -1.38
N LYS A 101 -9.32 -7.16 -1.49
CA LYS A 101 -10.45 -7.80 -0.81
C LYS A 101 -10.81 -9.15 -1.43
N ASP A 102 -10.61 -9.29 -2.74
CA ASP A 102 -10.92 -10.51 -3.47
C ASP A 102 -9.98 -10.60 -4.67
N GLU A 103 -8.98 -11.48 -4.56
CA GLU A 103 -7.99 -11.67 -5.62
C GLU A 103 -8.62 -12.23 -6.91
N SER A 104 -9.79 -12.85 -6.82
CA SER A 104 -10.48 -13.33 -8.01
C SER A 104 -11.10 -12.19 -8.81
N LYS A 105 -11.38 -11.06 -8.18
CA LYS A 105 -11.88 -9.85 -8.83
C LYS A 105 -10.75 -8.93 -9.28
N ALA A 106 -9.80 -8.69 -8.40
CA ALA A 106 -8.70 -7.78 -8.68
C ALA A 106 -7.44 -8.27 -7.97
N LEU A 107 -6.42 -8.61 -8.74
CA LEU A 107 -5.13 -8.98 -8.19
C LEU A 107 -4.50 -7.77 -7.51
N LEU A 108 -3.81 -7.98 -6.40
CA LEU A 108 -3.11 -6.90 -5.72
C LEU A 108 -2.08 -6.23 -6.63
N LYS A 109 -1.39 -7.00 -7.48
CA LYS A 109 -0.46 -6.45 -8.48
C LYS A 109 -1.16 -5.49 -9.44
N TYR A 110 -2.37 -5.81 -9.88
CA TYR A 110 -3.14 -4.94 -10.73
C TYR A 110 -3.46 -3.62 -10.03
N ILE A 111 -3.91 -3.70 -8.77
CA ILE A 111 -4.19 -2.51 -7.97
C ILE A 111 -2.93 -1.66 -7.85
N TYR A 112 -1.79 -2.30 -7.58
CA TYR A 112 -0.51 -1.61 -7.44
C TYR A 112 -0.12 -0.87 -8.73
N TYR A 113 -0.18 -1.54 -9.87
CA TYR A 113 0.16 -0.91 -11.15
C TYR A 113 -0.79 0.23 -11.49
N TRP A 114 -2.09 0.03 -11.21
CA TRP A 114 -3.07 1.09 -11.46
C TRP A 114 -2.81 2.32 -10.59
N LEU A 115 -2.51 2.12 -9.30
CA LEU A 115 -2.16 3.22 -8.40
C LEU A 115 -0.96 4.02 -8.94
N ASN A 116 0.00 3.34 -9.54
CA ASN A 116 1.19 3.99 -10.08
C ASN A 116 0.96 4.70 -11.42
N THR A 117 -0.22 4.55 -12.02
CA THR A 117 -0.58 5.35 -13.19
C THR A 117 -1.16 6.70 -12.81
N LEU A 118 -1.53 6.90 -11.56
CA LEU A 118 -2.11 8.14 -11.10
C LEU A 118 -1.02 9.21 -10.93
N PRO A 119 -1.29 10.45 -11.34
CA PRO A 119 -0.30 11.52 -11.18
C PRO A 119 -0.08 11.86 -9.71
N SER A 120 1.15 12.24 -9.37
CA SER A 120 1.48 12.71 -8.03
C SER A 120 0.67 13.97 -7.72
N GLY A 121 0.19 14.06 -6.48
CA GLY A 121 -0.59 15.23 -6.07
C GLY A 121 -1.97 15.28 -6.67
N LEU A 122 -2.50 14.14 -7.13
CA LEU A 122 -3.86 14.06 -7.67
C LEU A 122 -4.90 14.66 -6.73
N VAL A 123 -4.68 14.50 -5.45
CA VAL A 123 -5.56 15.04 -4.41
C VAL A 123 -4.76 16.04 -3.59
N GLU A 124 -5.18 17.31 -3.63
CA GLU A 124 -4.63 18.32 -2.75
C GLU A 124 -5.28 18.18 -1.39
N GLY A 125 -4.48 18.07 -0.35
CA GLY A 125 -5.00 17.94 0.99
C GLY A 125 -3.98 18.39 2.02
N ASP A 126 -4.44 19.29 2.89
CA ASP A 126 -3.65 19.78 4.01
C ASP A 126 -3.62 18.73 5.09
N HIS A 127 -2.61 17.88 5.13
CA HIS A 127 -2.40 16.90 6.20
C HIS A 127 -3.56 15.93 6.41
N LYS A 128 -4.48 15.80 5.44
CA LYS A 128 -5.57 14.84 5.50
C LYS A 128 -5.09 13.46 5.13
N ARG A 129 -5.71 12.46 5.73
CA ARG A 129 -5.46 11.07 5.40
C ARG A 129 -6.03 10.76 4.02
N GLN A 130 -5.19 10.59 3.03
CA GLN A 130 -5.59 10.54 1.61
C GLN A 130 -6.40 9.30 1.27
N TRP A 131 -6.11 8.15 1.87
CA TRP A 131 -6.84 6.95 1.57
C TRP A 131 -8.33 7.10 1.89
N ILE A 132 -8.63 7.46 3.14
CA ILE A 132 -10.02 7.57 3.60
C ILE A 132 -10.73 8.72 2.91
N SER A 133 -10.08 9.87 2.76
CA SER A 133 -10.74 11.07 2.24
C SER A 133 -10.91 11.04 0.72
N SER A 134 -10.08 10.30 -0.02
CA SER A 134 -10.03 10.45 -1.47
C SER A 134 -9.81 9.16 -2.22
N TYR A 135 -8.72 8.44 -1.93
CA TYR A 135 -8.29 7.31 -2.77
C TYR A 135 -9.29 6.15 -2.77
N ALA A 136 -9.90 5.85 -1.62
CA ALA A 136 -10.89 4.78 -1.55
C ALA A 136 -12.09 5.02 -2.46
N ASN A 137 -12.37 6.27 -2.80
CA ASN A 137 -13.49 6.66 -3.66
C ASN A 137 -13.12 6.78 -5.13
N LEU A 138 -11.85 6.69 -5.51
CA LEU A 138 -11.45 6.71 -6.90
C LEU A 138 -11.95 5.46 -7.63
N GLN A 139 -12.40 5.65 -8.86
CA GLN A 139 -12.92 4.52 -9.65
C GLN A 139 -11.77 3.79 -10.35
N ILE A 140 -11.73 2.48 -10.16
CA ILE A 140 -10.76 1.60 -10.81
C ILE A 140 -11.50 0.68 -11.78
N PRO A 141 -10.97 0.46 -13.00
CA PRO A 141 -11.62 -0.46 -13.94
C PRO A 141 -11.29 -1.92 -13.58
N ILE A 142 -12.33 -2.71 -13.48
CA ILE A 142 -12.21 -4.13 -13.12
C ILE A 142 -12.63 -5.02 -14.28
#